data_d6e3e8f7d397db12dcd8e77ccd7110a8
#
_entry.id   d6e3e8f7d397db12dcd8e77ccd7110a8
#
_cell.length_a   1.000
_cell.length_b   1.000
_cell.length_c   1.000
_cell.angle_alpha   90.00
_cell.angle_beta   90.00
_cell.angle_gamma   90.00
#
_symmetry.space_group_name_H-M   'P 1'
#
loop_
_entity.id
_entity.type
_entity.pdbx_description
1 polymer ?
#
loop_
_entity_poly.entity_id
_entity_poly.type
_entity_poly.pdbx_seq_one_letter_code
_entity_poly.pdbx_strand_id
1 'polypeptide(L)'
;MSKIEVHNRVSDFNSYRAARVKSLFNAENGCNFDLEVEADISGDWNIGVVVGPSGSGKTSIGKIIFGDNLIHDYTKGWDPNKPIVDCIDPSGDFNEVTGALAAVGLGSVPSWLRPFRVLSNGEQFRAGLARILCEKPQQIVIDEFTSVIDRQIARIGSLAFAKSWRRANPTGKVVLLTPHYDVLDWLQPDWVIDTKTGKFERGCLRRRPKFELEIVKADSSYWRYFKPHYYLNLPMPPAAEYFIGLVDGELACHLAVGPFFTAPGYRATRLVTMPEW
;
A
#
# COMPACT_ATOMS: atom_id res chain seq x y z
N MET A 1 -25.76 11.37 -7.38
CA MET A 1 -24.65 12.13 -6.79
C MET A 1 -25.01 12.40 -5.35
N SER A 2 -24.15 12.05 -4.43
CA SER A 2 -24.33 12.36 -3.01
C SER A 2 -23.46 13.57 -2.70
N LYS A 3 -24.02 14.55 -2.01
CA LYS A 3 -23.27 15.69 -1.50
C LYS A 3 -22.61 15.28 -0.20
N ILE A 4 -21.29 15.38 -0.12
CA ILE A 4 -20.48 15.12 1.08
C ILE A 4 -20.12 16.49 1.65
N GLU A 5 -20.62 16.77 2.84
CA GLU A 5 -20.36 18.02 3.55
C GLU A 5 -19.55 17.73 4.81
N VAL A 6 -18.41 18.38 4.95
CA VAL A 6 -17.56 18.29 6.14
C VAL A 6 -17.52 19.66 6.80
N HIS A 7 -18.03 19.75 8.01
CA HIS A 7 -18.01 20.95 8.84
C HIS A 7 -17.23 20.66 10.13
N ASN A 8 -15.96 20.96 10.15
CA ASN A 8 -15.16 20.89 11.36
C ASN A 8 -15.17 22.23 12.07
N ARG A 9 -15.85 22.29 13.19
CA ARG A 9 -15.92 23.48 14.05
C ARG A 9 -15.12 23.24 15.32
N VAL A 10 -14.21 24.14 15.62
CA VAL A 10 -13.49 24.14 16.90
C VAL A 10 -14.04 25.28 17.75
N SER A 11 -14.41 24.97 19.00
CA SER A 11 -14.82 26.00 19.96
C SER A 11 -13.72 27.03 20.13
N ASP A 12 -14.10 28.30 20.15
CA ASP A 12 -13.16 29.38 20.31
C ASP A 12 -12.62 29.41 21.76
N PHE A 13 -11.31 29.31 21.90
CA PHE A 13 -10.64 29.34 23.20
C PHE A 13 -10.20 30.79 23.54
N ASN A 14 -10.64 31.30 24.68
CA ASN A 14 -10.39 32.67 25.15
C ASN A 14 -9.37 32.72 26.31
N SER A 15 -8.39 31.81 26.37
CA SER A 15 -7.30 31.92 27.31
C SER A 15 -6.39 33.12 26.95
N TYR A 16 -5.70 33.69 27.95
CA TYR A 16 -4.71 34.75 27.70
C TYR A 16 -3.68 34.39 26.64
N ARG A 17 -3.20 33.14 26.63
CA ARG A 17 -2.25 32.64 25.63
C ARG A 17 -2.88 32.57 24.24
N ALA A 18 -4.10 32.08 24.14
CA ALA A 18 -4.82 32.00 22.87
C ALA A 18 -5.08 33.40 22.31
N ALA A 19 -5.53 34.34 23.13
CA ALA A 19 -5.74 35.73 22.74
C ALA A 19 -4.45 36.41 22.25
N ARG A 20 -3.30 36.14 22.90
CA ARG A 20 -2.02 36.66 22.49
C ARG A 20 -1.52 36.06 21.16
N VAL A 21 -1.72 34.77 20.93
CA VAL A 21 -1.42 34.14 19.64
C VAL A 21 -2.28 34.70 18.53
N LYS A 22 -3.59 34.86 18.76
CA LYS A 22 -4.51 35.48 17.79
C LYS A 22 -4.03 36.85 17.41
N SER A 23 -3.69 37.71 18.41
CA SER A 23 -3.22 39.08 18.18
C SER A 23 -1.87 39.13 17.44
N LEU A 24 -0.90 38.28 17.82
CA LEU A 24 0.43 38.28 17.22
C LEU A 24 0.47 37.77 15.78
N PHE A 25 -0.40 36.82 15.46
CA PHE A 25 -0.41 36.14 14.15
C PHE A 25 -1.62 36.53 13.28
N ASN A 26 -2.40 37.51 13.73
CA ASN A 26 -3.61 38.01 13.02
C ASN A 26 -4.60 36.86 12.69
N ALA A 27 -4.69 35.87 13.58
CA ALA A 27 -5.56 34.70 13.42
C ALA A 27 -6.89 34.96 14.15
N GLU A 28 -7.97 35.17 13.41
CA GLU A 28 -9.27 35.51 14.02
C GLU A 28 -9.94 34.32 14.70
N ASN A 29 -9.73 33.08 14.16
CA ASN A 29 -10.35 31.87 14.68
C ASN A 29 -9.39 30.70 14.65
N GLY A 30 -9.58 29.74 15.56
CA GLY A 30 -9.02 28.39 15.40
C GLY A 30 -9.69 27.68 14.21
N CYS A 31 -8.94 26.88 13.51
CA CYS A 31 -9.27 26.21 12.25
C CYS A 31 -10.72 25.72 12.09
N ASN A 32 -11.62 26.58 11.68
CA ASN A 32 -12.89 26.15 11.11
C ASN A 32 -12.62 25.70 9.68
N PHE A 33 -13.06 24.49 9.35
CA PHE A 33 -12.87 23.92 8.04
C PHE A 33 -14.21 23.49 7.47
N ASP A 34 -14.55 24.03 6.32
CA ASP A 34 -15.74 23.69 5.54
C ASP A 34 -15.27 23.11 4.21
N LEU A 35 -15.74 21.91 3.88
CA LEU A 35 -15.49 21.27 2.60
C LEU A 35 -16.80 20.68 2.07
N GLU A 36 -17.14 21.06 0.87
CA GLU A 36 -18.26 20.48 0.13
C GLU A 36 -17.71 19.75 -1.10
N VAL A 37 -18.09 18.48 -1.24
CA VAL A 37 -17.72 17.67 -2.40
C VAL A 37 -18.96 16.98 -2.94
N GLU A 38 -19.25 17.20 -4.20
CA GLU A 38 -20.25 16.40 -4.91
C GLU A 38 -19.58 15.16 -5.47
N ALA A 39 -19.89 14.00 -4.89
CA ALA A 39 -19.29 12.74 -5.26
C ALA A 39 -20.35 11.68 -5.58
N ASP A 40 -20.17 10.97 -6.67
CA ASP A 40 -20.92 9.77 -6.97
C ASP A 40 -20.03 8.54 -6.81
N ILE A 41 -20.07 7.96 -5.61
CA ILE A 41 -19.36 6.73 -5.26
C ILE A 41 -20.24 5.49 -5.39
N SER A 42 -21.41 5.60 -6.01
CA SER A 42 -22.29 4.48 -6.31
C SER A 42 -21.70 3.56 -7.40
N GLY A 43 -22.23 2.35 -7.54
CA GLY A 43 -21.82 1.39 -8.55
C GLY A 43 -20.53 0.62 -8.18
N ASP A 44 -19.93 0.00 -9.20
CA ASP A 44 -18.79 -0.90 -9.03
C ASP A 44 -17.48 -0.12 -8.99
N TRP A 45 -16.71 -0.36 -7.94
CA TRP A 45 -15.36 0.12 -7.76
C TRP A 45 -14.66 -0.71 -6.67
N ASN A 46 -13.34 -0.69 -6.65
CA ASN A 46 -12.54 -1.50 -5.73
C ASN A 46 -11.58 -0.64 -4.88
N ILE A 47 -10.95 0.38 -5.46
CA ILE A 47 -10.04 1.29 -4.76
C ILE A 47 -10.50 2.73 -4.97
N GLY A 48 -10.79 3.45 -3.88
CA GLY A 48 -10.99 4.89 -3.83
C GLY A 48 -9.87 5.58 -3.08
N VAL A 49 -9.58 6.83 -3.44
CA VAL A 49 -8.57 7.64 -2.75
C VAL A 49 -9.15 8.99 -2.37
N VAL A 50 -8.89 9.40 -1.13
CA VAL A 50 -9.09 10.78 -0.67
C VAL A 50 -7.72 11.38 -0.44
N VAL A 51 -7.35 12.38 -1.24
CA VAL A 51 -6.03 13.02 -1.21
C VAL A 51 -6.14 14.48 -0.83
N GLY A 52 -5.11 15.01 -0.19
CA GLY A 52 -4.98 16.42 0.14
C GLY A 52 -4.13 16.70 1.38
N PRO A 53 -3.81 17.95 1.67
CA PRO A 53 -2.89 18.30 2.74
C PRO A 53 -3.36 17.83 4.13
N SER A 54 -2.45 17.80 5.10
CA SER A 54 -2.81 17.48 6.48
C SER A 54 -3.84 18.51 7.01
N GLY A 55 -4.81 18.03 7.79
CA GLY A 55 -5.89 18.88 8.32
C GLY A 55 -7.00 19.23 7.33
N SER A 56 -6.98 18.73 6.08
CA SER A 56 -7.99 19.06 5.05
C SER A 56 -9.26 18.20 5.10
N GLY A 57 -9.56 17.54 6.22
CA GLY A 57 -10.83 16.81 6.40
C GLY A 57 -10.87 15.40 5.80
N LYS A 58 -9.74 14.81 5.35
CA LYS A 58 -9.69 13.46 4.77
C LYS A 58 -10.33 12.41 5.66
N THR A 59 -9.93 12.35 6.94
CA THR A 59 -10.50 11.41 7.92
C THR A 59 -12.00 11.62 8.12
N SER A 60 -12.46 12.87 8.13
CA SER A 60 -13.90 13.19 8.22
C SER A 60 -14.67 12.67 7.00
N ILE A 61 -14.11 12.80 5.79
CA ILE A 61 -14.72 12.23 4.57
C ILE A 61 -14.78 10.69 4.68
N GLY A 62 -13.69 10.04 5.11
CA GLY A 62 -13.67 8.59 5.30
C GLY A 62 -14.77 8.12 6.26
N LYS A 63 -14.98 8.83 7.36
CA LYS A 63 -16.05 8.58 8.32
C LYS A 63 -17.45 8.75 7.73
N ILE A 64 -17.67 9.79 6.94
CA ILE A 64 -18.96 10.06 6.29
C ILE A 64 -19.27 8.97 5.26
N ILE A 65 -18.29 8.53 4.47
CA ILE A 65 -18.49 7.54 3.41
C ILE A 65 -18.83 6.16 3.97
N PHE A 66 -18.11 5.72 5.03
CA PHE A 66 -18.21 4.33 5.52
C PHE A 66 -18.55 4.19 7.00
N GLY A 67 -18.58 5.28 7.76
CA GLY A 67 -18.74 5.27 9.22
C GLY A 67 -17.43 5.06 9.97
N ASP A 68 -17.45 5.43 11.26
CA ASP A 68 -16.27 5.43 12.13
C ASP A 68 -15.67 4.03 12.33
N ASN A 69 -16.49 2.98 12.31
CA ASN A 69 -16.08 1.60 12.61
C ASN A 69 -15.22 0.97 11.51
N LEU A 70 -15.16 1.56 10.31
CA LEU A 70 -14.42 1.03 9.17
C LEU A 70 -13.06 1.69 8.97
N ILE A 71 -12.70 2.68 9.81
CA ILE A 71 -11.36 3.26 9.79
C ILE A 71 -10.39 2.30 10.45
N HIS A 72 -9.49 1.76 9.65
CA HIS A 72 -8.50 0.79 10.05
C HIS A 72 -7.17 1.46 10.39
N ASP A 73 -6.72 1.24 11.61
CA ASP A 73 -5.38 1.57 12.05
C ASP A 73 -4.53 0.29 12.00
N TYR A 74 -3.72 0.13 10.96
CA TYR A 74 -2.89 -1.05 10.74
C TYR A 74 -1.84 -1.28 11.83
N THR A 75 -1.61 -0.31 12.71
CA THR A 75 -0.66 -0.44 13.83
C THR A 75 -1.25 -1.17 15.03
N LYS A 76 -2.57 -1.33 15.08
CA LYS A 76 -3.28 -1.95 16.21
C LYS A 76 -3.56 -3.43 16.00
N GLY A 77 -3.83 -4.11 17.11
CA GLY A 77 -4.26 -5.52 17.11
C GLY A 77 -3.12 -6.52 16.92
N TRP A 78 -1.86 -6.11 17.11
CA TRP A 78 -0.70 -7.00 17.08
C TRP A 78 -0.35 -7.48 18.49
N ASP A 79 -0.15 -8.80 18.64
CA ASP A 79 0.38 -9.37 19.90
C ASP A 79 1.87 -8.98 20.02
N PRO A 80 2.26 -8.25 21.10
CA PRO A 80 3.63 -7.80 21.26
C PRO A 80 4.65 -8.95 21.47
N ASN A 81 4.17 -10.16 21.78
CA ASN A 81 4.99 -11.31 22.12
C ASN A 81 5.01 -12.39 21.02
N LYS A 82 4.29 -12.18 19.91
CA LYS A 82 4.23 -13.11 18.78
C LYS A 82 4.87 -12.52 17.54
N PRO A 83 5.47 -13.35 16.69
CA PRO A 83 5.96 -12.93 15.39
C PRO A 83 4.79 -12.52 14.48
N ILE A 84 5.04 -11.62 13.52
CA ILE A 84 3.97 -11.12 12.64
C ILE A 84 3.32 -12.22 11.82
N VAL A 85 4.06 -13.27 11.45
CA VAL A 85 3.52 -14.39 10.67
C VAL A 85 2.38 -15.13 11.40
N ASP A 86 2.41 -15.16 12.74
CA ASP A 86 1.36 -15.77 13.57
C ASP A 86 0.22 -14.80 13.88
N CYS A 87 0.44 -13.49 13.68
CA CYS A 87 -0.53 -12.44 14.02
C CYS A 87 -1.37 -12.00 12.82
N ILE A 88 -0.89 -12.18 11.59
CA ILE A 88 -1.59 -11.71 10.37
C ILE A 88 -2.93 -12.42 10.21
N ASP A 89 -2.92 -13.73 10.22
CA ASP A 89 -4.12 -14.56 10.23
C ASP A 89 -3.88 -15.80 11.09
N PRO A 90 -4.24 -15.76 12.39
CA PRO A 90 -3.98 -16.87 13.31
C PRO A 90 -4.68 -18.19 12.92
N SER A 91 -5.71 -18.14 12.10
CA SER A 91 -6.47 -19.30 11.62
C SER A 91 -6.20 -19.64 10.16
N GLY A 92 -5.43 -18.79 9.47
CA GLY A 92 -5.19 -18.89 8.04
C GLY A 92 -4.16 -19.94 7.64
N ASP A 93 -4.14 -20.26 6.35
CA ASP A 93 -3.15 -21.14 5.77
C ASP A 93 -1.77 -20.47 5.72
N PHE A 94 -0.71 -21.24 6.02
CA PHE A 94 0.67 -20.75 6.01
C PHE A 94 1.08 -20.13 4.67
N ASN A 95 0.67 -20.76 3.54
CA ASN A 95 1.03 -20.27 2.22
C ASN A 95 0.27 -18.98 1.87
N GLU A 96 -0.95 -18.81 2.38
CA GLU A 96 -1.75 -17.59 2.19
C GLU A 96 -1.09 -16.41 2.93
N VAL A 97 -0.70 -16.61 4.19
CA VAL A 97 -0.03 -15.58 5.00
C VAL A 97 1.34 -15.20 4.42
N THR A 98 2.17 -16.19 4.11
CA THR A 98 3.50 -15.93 3.53
C THR A 98 3.42 -15.36 2.12
N GLY A 99 2.42 -15.79 1.35
CA GLY A 99 2.09 -15.23 0.03
C GLY A 99 1.68 -13.77 0.10
N ALA A 100 0.87 -13.38 1.09
CA ALA A 100 0.47 -11.99 1.31
C ALA A 100 1.67 -11.11 1.71
N LEU A 101 2.55 -11.60 2.61
CA LEU A 101 3.78 -10.91 3.00
C LEU A 101 4.71 -10.67 1.81
N ALA A 102 4.90 -11.69 0.99
CA ALA A 102 5.70 -11.57 -0.23
C ALA A 102 5.04 -10.61 -1.25
N ALA A 103 3.73 -10.69 -1.40
CA ALA A 103 2.95 -9.88 -2.35
C ALA A 103 3.02 -8.37 -2.08
N VAL A 104 3.17 -7.96 -0.82
CA VAL A 104 3.37 -6.54 -0.45
C VAL A 104 4.85 -6.13 -0.40
N GLY A 105 5.75 -6.99 -0.86
CA GLY A 105 7.18 -6.70 -0.90
C GLY A 105 7.92 -6.88 0.44
N LEU A 106 7.32 -7.55 1.42
CA LEU A 106 7.99 -7.92 2.67
C LEU A 106 8.59 -9.33 2.55
N GLY A 107 9.55 -9.50 1.62
CA GLY A 107 10.17 -10.80 1.34
C GLY A 107 11.26 -11.25 2.33
N SER A 108 11.63 -10.41 3.30
CA SER A 108 12.64 -10.74 4.30
C SER A 108 12.08 -11.70 5.37
N VAL A 109 12.35 -12.99 5.24
CA VAL A 109 11.93 -14.02 6.22
C VAL A 109 12.31 -13.69 7.67
N PRO A 110 13.51 -13.15 7.97
CA PRO A 110 13.83 -12.75 9.33
C PRO A 110 12.88 -11.70 9.93
N SER A 111 12.27 -10.84 9.11
CA SER A 111 11.27 -9.86 9.57
C SER A 111 9.95 -10.55 9.94
N TRP A 112 9.59 -11.66 9.31
CA TRP A 112 8.36 -12.41 9.60
C TRP A 112 8.35 -13.02 10.99
N LEU A 113 9.55 -13.35 11.51
CA LEU A 113 9.77 -13.97 12.82
C LEU A 113 9.90 -12.95 13.95
N ARG A 114 9.69 -11.67 13.67
CA ARG A 114 9.77 -10.58 14.66
C ARG A 114 8.40 -10.09 15.06
N PRO A 115 8.21 -9.66 16.31
CA PRO A 115 7.01 -8.94 16.71
C PRO A 115 6.87 -7.61 15.97
N PHE A 116 5.65 -7.20 15.67
CA PHE A 116 5.34 -5.98 14.91
C PHE A 116 6.07 -4.74 15.44
N ARG A 117 6.14 -4.56 16.76
CA ARG A 117 6.72 -3.39 17.42
C ARG A 117 8.21 -3.16 17.15
N VAL A 118 8.96 -4.19 16.74
CA VAL A 118 10.41 -4.08 16.47
C VAL A 118 10.74 -3.96 14.98
N LEU A 119 9.71 -3.96 14.14
CA LEU A 119 9.85 -3.72 12.71
C LEU A 119 10.07 -2.23 12.43
N SER A 120 10.79 -1.91 11.36
CA SER A 120 10.86 -0.54 10.82
C SER A 120 9.48 -0.07 10.33
N ASN A 121 9.27 1.24 10.25
CA ASN A 121 8.00 1.81 9.78
C ASN A 121 7.57 1.24 8.42
N GLY A 122 8.50 1.06 7.48
CA GLY A 122 8.23 0.47 6.18
C GLY A 122 7.87 -1.01 6.23
N GLU A 123 8.45 -1.79 7.15
CA GLU A 123 8.07 -3.19 7.40
C GLU A 123 6.71 -3.27 8.08
N GLN A 124 6.44 -2.42 9.07
CA GLN A 124 5.15 -2.33 9.75
C GLN A 124 4.02 -2.01 8.77
N PHE A 125 4.24 -1.03 7.89
CA PHE A 125 3.29 -0.68 6.84
C PHE A 125 2.97 -1.87 5.95
N ARG A 126 3.99 -2.55 5.42
CA ARG A 126 3.79 -3.72 4.56
C ARG A 126 3.15 -4.89 5.31
N ALA A 127 3.52 -5.13 6.57
CA ALA A 127 2.87 -6.15 7.40
C ALA A 127 1.37 -5.86 7.61
N GLY A 128 1.02 -4.59 7.86
CA GLY A 128 -0.38 -4.14 7.93
C GLY A 128 -1.14 -4.38 6.63
N LEU A 129 -0.54 -4.07 5.48
CA LEU A 129 -1.15 -4.35 4.18
C LEU A 129 -1.32 -5.85 3.92
N ALA A 130 -0.34 -6.69 4.30
CA ALA A 130 -0.45 -8.15 4.19
C ALA A 130 -1.61 -8.70 5.02
N ARG A 131 -1.80 -8.18 6.23
CA ARG A 131 -2.92 -8.55 7.10
C ARG A 131 -4.27 -8.22 6.45
N ILE A 132 -4.43 -7.02 5.90
CA ILE A 132 -5.65 -6.63 5.18
C ILE A 132 -5.92 -7.53 3.97
N LEU A 133 -4.87 -7.97 3.26
CA LEU A 133 -5.00 -8.92 2.15
C LEU A 133 -5.46 -10.31 2.59
N CYS A 134 -5.09 -10.77 3.79
CA CYS A 134 -5.56 -12.04 4.36
C CYS A 134 -7.00 -11.92 4.91
N GLU A 135 -7.30 -10.82 5.62
CA GLU A 135 -8.62 -10.57 6.20
C GLU A 135 -9.72 -10.34 5.16
N LYS A 136 -9.38 -9.83 3.97
CA LYS A 136 -10.30 -9.57 2.84
C LYS A 136 -11.60 -8.88 3.24
N PRO A 137 -11.55 -7.76 4.00
CA PRO A 137 -12.75 -7.08 4.41
C PRO A 137 -13.56 -6.59 3.20
N GLN A 138 -14.89 -6.62 3.30
CA GLN A 138 -15.76 -6.13 2.23
C GLN A 138 -15.67 -4.61 2.06
N GLN A 139 -15.43 -3.89 3.15
CA GLN A 139 -15.26 -2.44 3.16
C GLN A 139 -14.22 -2.07 4.22
N ILE A 140 -13.29 -1.18 3.88
CA ILE A 140 -12.25 -0.70 4.78
C ILE A 140 -11.79 0.70 4.38
N VAL A 141 -11.48 1.53 5.36
CA VAL A 141 -10.80 2.82 5.18
C VAL A 141 -9.43 2.74 5.84
N ILE A 142 -8.36 2.98 5.11
CA ILE A 142 -7.00 3.05 5.64
C ILE A 142 -6.61 4.50 5.77
N ASP A 143 -6.49 4.98 7.00
CA ASP A 143 -6.08 6.35 7.28
C ASP A 143 -4.55 6.48 7.28
N GLU A 144 -4.07 7.69 7.05
CA GLU A 144 -2.65 8.04 6.98
C GLU A 144 -1.83 7.11 6.05
N PHE A 145 -2.46 6.68 4.94
CA PHE A 145 -1.80 5.82 3.97
C PHE A 145 -0.53 6.48 3.43
N THR A 146 0.60 5.81 3.60
CA THR A 146 1.96 6.25 3.23
C THR A 146 2.52 7.50 3.93
N SER A 147 1.88 8.03 4.98
CA SER A 147 2.28 9.31 5.58
C SER A 147 3.62 9.28 6.29
N VAL A 148 4.00 8.14 6.87
CA VAL A 148 5.19 8.01 7.75
C VAL A 148 6.31 7.14 7.17
N ILE A 149 6.27 6.87 5.87
CA ILE A 149 7.22 5.96 5.21
C ILE A 149 7.97 6.65 4.08
N ASP A 150 9.16 6.13 3.79
CA ASP A 150 9.96 6.56 2.64
C ASP A 150 9.19 6.42 1.33
N ARG A 151 9.40 7.36 0.38
CA ARG A 151 8.64 7.39 -0.88
C ARG A 151 8.90 6.20 -1.78
N GLN A 152 10.10 5.61 -1.74
CA GLN A 152 10.40 4.41 -2.50
C GLN A 152 9.65 3.19 -1.94
N ILE A 153 9.62 3.05 -0.60
CA ILE A 153 8.83 2.01 0.08
C ILE A 153 7.34 2.22 -0.15
N ALA A 154 6.88 3.48 -0.13
CA ALA A 154 5.50 3.83 -0.43
C ALA A 154 5.09 3.43 -1.86
N ARG A 155 5.95 3.70 -2.85
CA ARG A 155 5.75 3.30 -4.26
C ARG A 155 5.58 1.79 -4.38
N ILE A 156 6.56 1.03 -3.89
CA ILE A 156 6.56 -0.44 -3.96
C ILE A 156 5.33 -1.01 -3.26
N GLY A 157 5.07 -0.57 -2.02
CA GLY A 157 3.93 -1.05 -1.24
C GLY A 157 2.58 -0.71 -1.87
N SER A 158 2.42 0.49 -2.43
CA SER A 158 1.17 0.91 -3.08
C SER A 158 0.88 0.14 -4.36
N LEU A 159 1.88 -0.01 -5.25
CA LEU A 159 1.76 -0.81 -6.48
C LEU A 159 1.42 -2.27 -6.16
N ALA A 160 2.17 -2.87 -5.23
CA ALA A 160 1.99 -4.24 -4.82
C ALA A 160 0.62 -4.47 -4.16
N PHE A 161 0.21 -3.58 -3.26
CA PHE A 161 -1.10 -3.65 -2.62
C PHE A 161 -2.24 -3.52 -3.62
N ALA A 162 -2.21 -2.51 -4.49
CA ALA A 162 -3.26 -2.30 -5.48
C ALA A 162 -3.47 -3.51 -6.40
N LYS A 163 -2.38 -4.13 -6.84
CA LYS A 163 -2.39 -5.35 -7.65
C LYS A 163 -2.97 -6.54 -6.87
N SER A 164 -2.49 -6.74 -5.65
CA SER A 164 -2.86 -7.89 -4.82
C SER A 164 -4.28 -7.77 -4.28
N TRP A 165 -4.71 -6.57 -3.87
CA TRP A 165 -6.08 -6.30 -3.41
C TRP A 165 -7.12 -6.62 -4.48
N ARG A 166 -6.93 -6.12 -5.71
CA ARG A 166 -7.84 -6.40 -6.81
C ARG A 166 -7.95 -7.88 -7.17
N ARG A 167 -6.85 -8.61 -7.01
CA ARG A 167 -6.80 -10.04 -7.26
C ARG A 167 -7.44 -10.85 -6.12
N ALA A 168 -7.12 -10.52 -4.87
CA ALA A 168 -7.53 -11.28 -3.69
C ALA A 168 -8.97 -10.93 -3.25
N ASN A 169 -9.39 -9.68 -3.47
CA ASN A 169 -10.70 -9.17 -3.02
C ASN A 169 -11.37 -8.32 -4.12
N PRO A 170 -11.78 -8.92 -5.25
CA PRO A 170 -12.29 -8.19 -6.41
C PRO A 170 -13.60 -7.43 -6.16
N THR A 171 -14.39 -7.86 -5.17
CA THR A 171 -15.66 -7.21 -4.76
C THR A 171 -15.50 -6.30 -3.55
N GLY A 172 -14.36 -6.37 -2.87
CA GLY A 172 -14.07 -5.54 -1.71
C GLY A 172 -13.83 -4.08 -2.10
N LYS A 173 -14.13 -3.17 -1.19
CA LYS A 173 -14.00 -1.73 -1.36
C LYS A 173 -13.02 -1.17 -0.34
N VAL A 174 -11.91 -0.59 -0.80
CA VAL A 174 -10.94 0.07 0.06
C VAL A 174 -10.86 1.56 -0.28
N VAL A 175 -10.89 2.40 0.74
CA VAL A 175 -10.60 3.85 0.62
C VAL A 175 -9.30 4.16 1.34
N LEU A 176 -8.41 4.83 0.64
CA LEU A 176 -7.09 5.22 1.15
C LEU A 176 -7.06 6.71 1.35
N LEU A 177 -6.80 7.15 2.59
CA LEU A 177 -6.69 8.56 2.94
C LEU A 177 -5.21 8.93 3.02
N THR A 178 -4.75 9.86 2.19
CA THR A 178 -3.33 10.16 2.06
C THR A 178 -3.05 11.64 1.83
N PRO A 179 -1.96 12.19 2.38
CA PRO A 179 -1.52 13.54 2.02
C PRO A 179 -0.73 13.59 0.69
N HIS A 180 -0.42 12.45 0.09
CA HIS A 180 0.51 12.35 -1.01
C HIS A 180 -0.17 12.06 -2.36
N TYR A 181 0.03 12.94 -3.33
CA TYR A 181 -0.59 12.85 -4.66
C TYR A 181 0.06 11.81 -5.59
N ASP A 182 1.34 11.50 -5.39
CA ASP A 182 2.10 10.53 -6.21
C ASP A 182 1.57 9.09 -6.06
N VAL A 183 0.86 8.77 -4.97
CA VAL A 183 0.22 7.46 -4.81
C VAL A 183 -0.90 7.20 -5.83
N LEU A 184 -1.46 8.25 -6.45
CA LEU A 184 -2.52 8.11 -7.44
C LEU A 184 -2.03 7.32 -8.66
N ASP A 185 -0.82 7.59 -9.12
CA ASP A 185 -0.20 6.87 -10.24
C ASP A 185 0.07 5.40 -9.88
N TRP A 186 0.42 5.12 -8.63
CA TRP A 186 0.75 3.78 -8.16
C TRP A 186 -0.49 2.92 -7.87
N LEU A 187 -1.49 3.51 -7.24
CA LEU A 187 -2.74 2.83 -6.88
C LEU A 187 -3.70 2.72 -8.05
N GLN A 188 -3.66 3.67 -8.99
CA GLN A 188 -4.61 3.84 -10.07
C GLN A 188 -6.05 3.65 -9.57
N PRO A 189 -6.57 4.53 -8.70
CA PRO A 189 -7.85 4.38 -8.05
C PRO A 189 -9.02 4.47 -9.04
N ASP A 190 -10.15 3.87 -8.68
CA ASP A 190 -11.37 3.95 -9.49
C ASP A 190 -12.04 5.32 -9.38
N TRP A 191 -11.80 6.01 -8.26
CA TRP A 191 -12.19 7.39 -8.03
C TRP A 191 -11.26 8.10 -7.06
N VAL A 192 -11.21 9.42 -7.16
CA VAL A 192 -10.40 10.31 -6.33
C VAL A 192 -11.26 11.46 -5.83
N ILE A 193 -11.15 11.76 -4.53
CA ILE A 193 -11.59 13.04 -3.95
C ILE A 193 -10.35 13.84 -3.57
N ASP A 194 -10.20 15.03 -4.14
CA ASP A 194 -9.16 15.96 -3.75
C ASP A 194 -9.74 16.99 -2.78
N THR A 195 -9.34 16.91 -1.52
CA THR A 195 -9.83 17.81 -0.47
C THR A 195 -9.29 19.23 -0.58
N LYS A 196 -8.22 19.46 -1.35
CA LYS A 196 -7.68 20.79 -1.60
C LYS A 196 -8.54 21.58 -2.60
N THR A 197 -9.08 20.88 -3.60
CA THR A 197 -9.86 21.51 -4.68
C THR A 197 -11.36 21.27 -4.57
N GLY A 198 -11.81 20.36 -3.68
CA GLY A 198 -13.19 19.91 -3.59
C GLY A 198 -13.65 19.08 -4.80
N LYS A 199 -12.75 18.64 -5.66
CA LYS A 199 -13.08 17.89 -6.88
C LYS A 199 -13.20 16.41 -6.63
N PHE A 200 -14.17 15.81 -7.30
CA PHE A 200 -14.34 14.38 -7.43
C PHE A 200 -14.06 13.97 -8.88
N GLU A 201 -13.22 12.98 -9.05
CA GLU A 201 -12.90 12.40 -10.35
C GLU A 201 -13.15 10.91 -10.32
N ARG A 202 -13.85 10.37 -11.34
CA ARG A 202 -14.14 8.95 -11.49
C ARG A 202 -13.81 8.48 -12.90
N GLY A 203 -13.38 7.24 -13.01
CA GLY A 203 -13.26 6.58 -14.32
C GLY A 203 -11.92 6.74 -14.99
N CYS A 204 -10.82 6.78 -14.25
CA CYS A 204 -9.55 6.39 -14.83
C CYS A 204 -9.70 4.98 -15.41
N LEU A 205 -10.08 4.91 -16.69
CA LEU A 205 -10.06 3.67 -17.46
C LEU A 205 -8.63 3.13 -17.43
N ARG A 206 -8.40 2.16 -16.56
CA ARG A 206 -7.12 1.50 -16.47
C ARG A 206 -6.92 0.63 -17.68
N ARG A 207 -6.34 1.21 -18.67
CA ARG A 207 -5.55 0.41 -19.58
C ARG A 207 -4.29 0.07 -18.78
N ARG A 208 -4.06 -1.21 -18.50
CA ARG A 208 -2.72 -1.65 -18.14
C ARG A 208 -1.79 -1.01 -19.15
N PRO A 209 -0.82 -0.20 -18.74
CA PRO A 209 0.12 0.34 -19.70
C PRO A 209 0.69 -0.86 -20.45
N LYS A 210 0.71 -0.80 -21.76
CA LYS A 210 1.45 -1.77 -22.56
C LYS A 210 2.90 -1.54 -22.18
N PHE A 211 3.49 -2.50 -21.50
CA PHE A 211 4.93 -2.48 -21.23
C PHE A 211 5.60 -3.49 -22.16
N GLU A 212 6.77 -3.19 -22.57
CA GLU A 212 7.65 -4.09 -23.28
C GLU A 212 8.62 -4.69 -22.26
N LEU A 213 8.60 -6.02 -22.15
CA LEU A 213 9.52 -6.75 -21.29
C LEU A 213 10.75 -7.12 -22.11
N GLU A 214 11.87 -6.44 -21.87
CA GLU A 214 13.16 -6.79 -22.41
C GLU A 214 13.81 -7.88 -21.54
N ILE A 215 14.16 -9.03 -22.13
CA ILE A 215 14.85 -10.12 -21.43
C ILE A 215 16.32 -10.12 -21.84
N VAL A 216 17.19 -9.93 -20.86
CA VAL A 216 18.65 -9.83 -21.08
C VAL A 216 19.36 -10.93 -20.30
N LYS A 217 20.36 -11.56 -20.92
CA LYS A 217 21.24 -12.49 -20.18
C LYS A 217 22.10 -11.68 -19.22
N ALA A 218 22.17 -12.13 -17.98
CA ALA A 218 22.84 -11.45 -16.89
C ALA A 218 23.80 -12.39 -16.16
N ASP A 219 24.57 -11.86 -15.24
CA ASP A 219 25.42 -12.64 -14.33
C ASP A 219 24.76 -12.76 -12.94
N SER A 220 25.37 -13.54 -12.07
CA SER A 220 24.86 -13.78 -10.72
C SER A 220 24.85 -12.55 -9.81
N SER A 221 25.54 -11.44 -10.17
CA SER A 221 25.63 -10.23 -9.34
C SER A 221 24.29 -9.52 -9.23
N TYR A 222 23.42 -9.64 -10.24
CA TYR A 222 22.07 -9.08 -10.20
C TYR A 222 21.18 -9.68 -9.12
N TRP A 223 21.50 -10.90 -8.64
CA TRP A 223 20.75 -11.54 -7.56
C TRP A 223 20.64 -10.68 -6.30
N ARG A 224 21.62 -9.85 -6.01
CA ARG A 224 21.60 -8.93 -4.84
C ARG A 224 20.37 -8.04 -4.78
N TYR A 225 19.82 -7.66 -5.93
CA TYR A 225 18.62 -6.80 -6.01
C TYR A 225 17.33 -7.60 -5.77
N PHE A 226 17.31 -8.86 -6.16
CA PHE A 226 16.13 -9.73 -6.06
C PHE A 226 16.10 -10.58 -4.80
N LYS A 227 17.24 -10.81 -4.18
CA LYS A 227 17.37 -11.60 -2.94
C LYS A 227 16.42 -11.15 -1.82
N PRO A 228 16.22 -9.85 -1.55
CA PRO A 228 15.29 -9.38 -0.51
C PRO A 228 13.82 -9.75 -0.76
N HIS A 229 13.47 -10.03 -2.02
CA HIS A 229 12.12 -10.35 -2.47
C HIS A 229 11.89 -11.86 -2.68
N TYR A 230 12.91 -12.66 -2.41
CA TYR A 230 12.83 -14.11 -2.55
C TYR A 230 12.61 -14.77 -1.19
N TYR A 231 11.56 -15.57 -1.07
CA TYR A 231 11.10 -16.16 0.19
C TYR A 231 12.01 -17.26 0.74
N LEU A 232 12.86 -17.89 -0.10
CA LEU A 232 13.78 -18.96 0.32
C LEU A 232 15.21 -18.42 0.46
N ASN A 233 15.85 -18.69 1.59
CA ASN A 233 17.27 -18.37 1.79
C ASN A 233 18.17 -19.51 1.28
N LEU A 234 18.12 -19.77 -0.03
CA LEU A 234 18.95 -20.80 -0.66
C LEU A 234 20.12 -20.16 -1.41
N PRO A 235 21.29 -20.82 -1.46
CA PRO A 235 22.41 -20.36 -2.27
C PRO A 235 22.05 -20.38 -3.76
N MET A 236 22.71 -19.55 -4.57
CA MET A 236 22.48 -19.53 -6.01
C MET A 236 22.81 -20.91 -6.60
N PRO A 237 22.00 -21.42 -7.54
CA PRO A 237 22.24 -22.72 -8.15
C PRO A 237 23.57 -22.68 -8.93
N PRO A 238 24.48 -23.64 -8.68
CA PRO A 238 25.67 -23.74 -9.51
C PRO A 238 25.29 -24.11 -10.95
N ALA A 239 26.06 -23.67 -11.91
CA ALA A 239 25.86 -23.95 -13.34
C ALA A 239 24.52 -23.48 -13.92
N ALA A 240 23.86 -22.49 -13.31
CA ALA A 240 22.68 -21.87 -13.87
C ALA A 240 23.05 -20.69 -14.80
N GLU A 241 22.26 -20.50 -15.84
CA GLU A 241 22.23 -19.27 -16.60
C GLU A 241 21.23 -18.29 -15.97
N TYR A 242 21.58 -17.02 -15.98
CA TYR A 242 20.78 -15.98 -15.35
C TYR A 242 20.24 -15.02 -16.40
N PHE A 243 18.99 -14.63 -16.22
CA PHE A 243 18.31 -13.66 -17.05
C PHE A 243 17.63 -12.63 -16.15
N ILE A 244 17.61 -11.38 -16.60
CA ILE A 244 16.82 -10.31 -15.99
C ILE A 244 15.80 -9.84 -17.01
N GLY A 245 14.63 -9.46 -16.51
CA GLY A 245 13.62 -8.75 -17.27
C GLY A 245 13.65 -7.29 -16.88
N LEU A 246 13.64 -6.42 -17.89
CA LEU A 246 13.61 -4.98 -17.76
C LEU A 246 12.29 -4.46 -18.33
N VAL A 247 11.69 -3.48 -17.67
CA VAL A 247 10.57 -2.69 -18.16
C VAL A 247 10.97 -1.23 -18.08
N ASP A 248 10.98 -0.53 -19.18
CA ASP A 248 11.45 0.87 -19.28
C ASP A 248 12.85 1.10 -18.69
N GLY A 249 13.72 0.07 -18.76
CA GLY A 249 15.07 0.08 -18.21
C GLY A 249 15.14 -0.23 -16.69
N GLU A 250 14.02 -0.39 -16.00
CA GLU A 250 13.95 -0.80 -14.58
C GLU A 250 13.91 -2.33 -14.44
N LEU A 251 14.56 -2.83 -13.38
CA LEU A 251 14.56 -4.26 -13.06
C LEU A 251 13.16 -4.74 -12.67
N ALA A 252 12.58 -5.66 -13.45
CA ALA A 252 11.26 -6.20 -13.22
C ALA A 252 11.27 -7.63 -12.70
N CYS A 253 12.13 -8.50 -13.24
CA CYS A 253 12.22 -9.89 -12.80
C CYS A 253 13.61 -10.49 -13.00
N HIS A 254 13.85 -11.60 -12.30
CA HIS A 254 15.07 -12.40 -12.40
C HIS A 254 14.70 -13.86 -12.57
N LEU A 255 15.33 -14.53 -13.52
CA LEU A 255 15.18 -15.94 -13.81
C LEU A 255 16.57 -16.63 -13.76
N ALA A 256 16.65 -17.72 -13.01
CA ALA A 256 17.78 -18.65 -13.10
C ALA A 256 17.31 -19.97 -13.74
N VAL A 257 18.01 -20.39 -14.78
CA VAL A 257 17.73 -21.61 -15.55
C VAL A 257 18.90 -22.55 -15.40
N GLY A 258 18.67 -23.72 -14.91
CA GLY A 258 19.71 -24.75 -14.73
C GLY A 258 19.40 -26.05 -15.45
N PRO A 259 20.40 -26.93 -15.60
CA PRO A 259 20.20 -28.23 -16.23
C PRO A 259 19.23 -29.07 -15.40
N PHE A 260 18.46 -29.90 -16.08
CA PHE A 260 17.59 -30.87 -15.45
C PHE A 260 18.34 -32.20 -15.35
N PHE A 261 18.73 -32.62 -14.13
CA PHE A 261 19.65 -33.72 -13.93
C PHE A 261 19.05 -35.12 -14.20
N THR A 262 17.72 -35.23 -14.21
CA THR A 262 17.03 -36.54 -14.38
C THR A 262 16.51 -36.76 -15.80
N ALA A 263 16.56 -35.77 -16.67
CA ALA A 263 16.15 -35.84 -18.07
C ALA A 263 16.90 -34.76 -18.90
N PRO A 264 17.08 -34.95 -20.21
CA PRO A 264 17.62 -33.91 -21.07
C PRO A 264 16.74 -32.67 -21.05
N GLY A 265 17.36 -31.50 -20.79
CA GLY A 265 16.65 -30.20 -20.80
C GLY A 265 17.06 -29.24 -19.71
N TYR A 266 16.39 -28.12 -19.64
CA TYR A 266 16.59 -27.05 -18.67
C TYR A 266 15.31 -26.82 -17.86
N ARG A 267 15.46 -26.38 -16.61
CA ARG A 267 14.35 -25.97 -15.76
C ARG A 267 14.60 -24.61 -15.17
N ALA A 268 13.55 -23.84 -14.98
CA ALA A 268 13.58 -22.67 -14.11
C ALA A 268 13.87 -23.13 -12.68
N THR A 269 15.00 -22.71 -12.13
CA THR A 269 15.40 -23.05 -10.75
C THR A 269 15.01 -21.94 -9.78
N ARG A 270 14.89 -20.71 -10.28
CA ARG A 270 14.39 -19.53 -9.55
C ARG A 270 13.71 -18.58 -10.49
N LEU A 271 12.61 -18.03 -10.03
CA LEU A 271 11.93 -16.91 -10.64
C LEU A 271 11.52 -15.94 -9.54
N VAL A 272 11.92 -14.70 -9.65
CA VAL A 272 11.55 -13.62 -8.74
C VAL A 272 11.08 -12.45 -9.58
N THR A 273 9.93 -11.91 -9.23
CA THR A 273 9.41 -10.67 -9.80
C THR A 273 9.46 -9.60 -8.71
N MET A 274 9.86 -8.40 -9.05
CA MET A 274 9.78 -7.27 -8.13
C MET A 274 8.31 -7.02 -7.75
N PRO A 275 8.04 -6.58 -6.50
CA PRO A 275 6.66 -6.39 -6.02
C PRO A 275 5.81 -5.45 -6.84
N GLU A 276 6.42 -4.45 -7.46
CA GLU A 276 5.78 -3.44 -8.30
C GLU A 276 5.33 -3.97 -9.68
N TRP A 277 5.88 -5.10 -10.13
CA TRP A 277 5.56 -5.78 -11.40
C TRP A 277 4.81 -7.10 -11.17
#